data_328d1e118ce116f2606d9b0db7c966b1
#
_entry.id   328d1e118ce116f2606d9b0db7c966b1
#
_cell.length_a   1.000
_cell.length_b   1.000
_cell.length_c   1.000
_cell.angle_alpha   90.00
_cell.angle_beta   90.00
_cell.angle_gamma   90.00
#
_symmetry.space_group_name_H-M   'P 1'
#
loop_
_entity.id
_entity.type
_entity.pdbx_description
1 polymer ?
#
loop_
_entity_poly.entity_id
_entity_poly.type
_entity_poly.pdbx_seq_one_letter_code
_entity_poly.pdbx_strand_id
1 'polypeptide(L)'
;MLNHRLLITIIIFIITLASCVPARKFQDVQTLNEKLLKENNECKTSRSELQDKYDDLNDKYINLQEEKNELVSDTATFGDNYRRQRDMNDELNKLYEQVVKQNKELLTNATATNQKLSQELEDRKREMDKKQQQLNEQQSQIDKLNTDLKEREKKVTDLESILASKDSTMKALKNKVNDALTGFEKGDLTVYEKEGKIYVSMSDKLLFKSGSIAVDPKGKDALKKVAEVLNKNTDITVNVEGHTDNVPLNGSGSIKDNWDLSVLRATSIIRILEEYQVDAKRVIAGGRGEYAPVSDNGNPEGRSKNRRTEIILTPDLSKLYQIINK
;
A
#
# COMPACT_ATOMS: atom_id res chain seq x y z
N MET A 1 -24.48 62.93 77.68
CA MET A 1 -24.23 61.59 77.10
C MET A 1 -24.98 61.38 75.74
N LEU A 2 -25.75 62.35 75.29
CA LEU A 2 -26.48 62.19 74.04
C LEU A 2 -25.64 62.45 72.76
N ASN A 3 -24.65 63.34 72.88
CA ASN A 3 -23.85 63.73 71.69
C ASN A 3 -22.82 62.69 71.24
N HIS A 4 -22.39 61.81 72.17
CA HIS A 4 -21.40 60.77 71.80
C HIS A 4 -22.00 59.58 71.00
N ARG A 5 -23.26 59.24 71.33
CA ARG A 5 -23.98 58.19 70.57
C ARG A 5 -24.34 58.67 69.16
N LEU A 6 -24.71 59.94 69.04
CA LEU A 6 -24.99 60.53 67.71
C LEU A 6 -23.73 60.65 66.89
N LEU A 7 -22.60 60.99 67.47
CA LEU A 7 -21.33 61.04 66.76
C LEU A 7 -20.88 59.67 66.29
N ILE A 8 -21.06 58.63 67.09
CA ILE A 8 -20.72 57.24 66.75
C ILE A 8 -21.64 56.74 65.63
N THR A 9 -22.93 57.07 65.70
CA THR A 9 -23.87 56.64 64.63
C THR A 9 -23.59 57.35 63.29
N ILE A 10 -23.17 58.60 63.35
CA ILE A 10 -22.74 59.37 62.14
C ILE A 10 -21.40 58.78 61.59
N ILE A 11 -20.45 58.45 62.43
CA ILE A 11 -19.19 57.84 62.01
C ILE A 11 -19.44 56.45 61.41
N ILE A 12 -20.31 55.62 61.98
CA ILE A 12 -20.69 54.31 61.48
C ILE A 12 -21.40 54.49 60.16
N PHE A 13 -22.28 55.48 60.04
CA PHE A 13 -23.00 55.75 58.76
C PHE A 13 -22.07 56.28 57.66
N ILE A 14 -21.05 57.08 58.00
CA ILE A 14 -20.03 57.55 57.06
C ILE A 14 -19.12 56.40 56.64
N ILE A 15 -18.75 55.47 57.55
CA ILE A 15 -17.95 54.28 57.19
C ILE A 15 -18.74 53.32 56.33
N THR A 16 -20.03 53.17 56.55
CA THR A 16 -20.87 52.33 55.70
C THR A 16 -21.08 52.93 54.26
N LEU A 17 -21.11 54.24 54.20
CA LEU A 17 -21.18 54.92 52.86
C LEU A 17 -19.82 54.86 52.12
N ALA A 18 -18.71 54.89 52.83
CA ALA A 18 -17.38 54.75 52.23
C ALA A 18 -17.12 53.29 51.75
N SER A 19 -17.80 52.31 52.41
CA SER A 19 -17.71 50.90 52.01
C SER A 19 -18.44 50.59 50.68
N CYS A 20 -19.38 51.48 50.25
CA CYS A 20 -20.10 51.25 49.00
C CYS A 20 -19.33 51.55 47.73
N VAL A 21 -18.26 52.36 47.83
CA VAL A 21 -17.44 52.74 46.68
C VAL A 21 -16.58 51.56 46.15
N PRO A 22 -15.93 50.76 47.07
CA PRO A 22 -15.21 49.59 46.56
C PRO A 22 -16.12 48.50 45.98
N ALA A 23 -17.29 48.28 46.59
CA ALA A 23 -18.26 47.30 46.11
C ALA A 23 -18.82 47.66 44.71
N ARG A 24 -19.04 48.95 44.50
CA ARG A 24 -19.51 49.43 43.21
C ARG A 24 -18.41 49.27 42.13
N LYS A 25 -17.20 49.64 42.43
CA LYS A 25 -16.06 49.41 41.53
C LYS A 25 -15.82 47.92 41.28
N PHE A 26 -15.98 47.09 42.30
CA PHE A 26 -15.88 45.62 42.12
C PHE A 26 -16.98 45.09 41.23
N GLN A 27 -18.18 45.55 41.42
CA GLN A 27 -19.34 45.20 40.58
C GLN A 27 -19.17 45.69 39.15
N ASP A 28 -18.65 46.90 38.95
CA ASP A 28 -18.33 47.45 37.63
C ASP A 28 -17.25 46.64 36.93
N VAL A 29 -16.21 46.22 37.67
CA VAL A 29 -15.13 45.32 37.14
C VAL A 29 -15.67 43.92 36.87
N GLN A 30 -16.55 43.43 37.73
CA GLN A 30 -17.19 42.11 37.53
C GLN A 30 -18.08 42.11 36.29
N THR A 31 -18.93 43.14 36.14
CA THR A 31 -19.78 43.28 34.95
C THR A 31 -18.96 43.54 33.67
N LEU A 32 -17.85 44.26 33.78
CA LEU A 32 -16.91 44.42 32.68
C LEU A 32 -16.23 43.07 32.32
N ASN A 33 -15.81 42.31 33.35
CA ASN A 33 -15.21 41.01 33.10
C ASN A 33 -16.21 40.01 32.50
N GLU A 34 -17.43 40.00 32.99
CA GLU A 34 -18.52 39.18 32.39
C GLU A 34 -18.78 39.60 30.94
N LYS A 35 -18.79 40.89 30.67
CA LYS A 35 -18.93 41.46 29.32
C LYS A 35 -17.77 41.03 28.43
N LEU A 36 -16.55 41.19 28.92
CA LEU A 36 -15.33 40.78 28.19
C LEU A 36 -15.28 39.24 27.97
N LEU A 37 -15.70 38.44 28.96
CA LEU A 37 -15.82 37.00 28.81
C LEU A 37 -16.86 36.63 27.75
N LYS A 38 -18.00 37.34 27.76
CA LYS A 38 -19.02 37.14 26.73
C LYS A 38 -18.52 37.53 25.35
N GLU A 39 -17.90 38.70 25.23
CA GLU A 39 -17.31 39.16 23.95
C GLU A 39 -16.18 38.20 23.48
N ASN A 40 -15.37 37.68 24.42
CA ASN A 40 -14.32 36.72 24.10
C ASN A 40 -14.91 35.39 23.62
N ASN A 41 -15.99 34.92 24.26
CA ASN A 41 -16.68 33.71 23.83
C ASN A 41 -17.36 33.91 22.46
N GLU A 42 -18.03 35.05 22.28
CA GLU A 42 -18.61 35.41 20.99
C GLU A 42 -17.52 35.51 19.91
N CYS A 43 -16.38 36.11 20.24
CA CYS A 43 -15.24 36.19 19.33
C CYS A 43 -14.66 34.77 19.01
N LYS A 44 -14.55 33.91 20.02
CA LYS A 44 -14.12 32.51 19.81
C LYS A 44 -15.09 31.73 18.93
N THR A 45 -16.40 31.90 19.20
CA THR A 45 -17.44 31.25 18.38
C THR A 45 -17.36 31.75 16.95
N SER A 46 -17.33 33.07 16.77
CA SER A 46 -17.21 33.69 15.43
C SER A 46 -15.92 33.28 14.72
N ARG A 47 -14.83 33.12 15.48
CA ARG A 47 -13.57 32.61 14.90
C ARG A 47 -13.67 31.15 14.46
N SER A 48 -14.35 30.32 15.26
CA SER A 48 -14.60 28.91 14.87
C SER A 48 -15.48 28.82 13.64
N GLU A 49 -16.60 29.58 13.64
CA GLU A 49 -17.49 29.67 12.48
C GLU A 49 -16.79 30.18 11.23
N LEU A 50 -15.87 31.15 11.40
CA LEU A 50 -15.08 31.67 10.29
C LEU A 50 -14.07 30.65 9.81
N GLN A 51 -13.47 29.85 10.71
CA GLN A 51 -12.58 28.74 10.35
C GLN A 51 -13.33 27.69 9.57
N ASP A 52 -14.50 27.27 10.07
CA ASP A 52 -15.35 26.29 9.37
C ASP A 52 -15.75 26.78 7.96
N LYS A 53 -16.09 28.07 7.86
CA LYS A 53 -16.38 28.69 6.57
C LYS A 53 -15.16 28.78 5.66
N TYR A 54 -13.99 29.04 6.25
CA TYR A 54 -12.73 29.04 5.49
C TYR A 54 -12.41 27.66 4.95
N ASP A 55 -12.55 26.63 5.81
CA ASP A 55 -12.29 25.26 5.42
C ASP A 55 -13.28 24.79 4.34
N ASP A 56 -14.58 25.05 4.52
CA ASP A 56 -15.61 24.78 3.50
C ASP A 56 -15.34 25.55 2.19
N LEU A 57 -14.92 26.80 2.30
CA LEU A 57 -14.59 27.61 1.11
C LEU A 57 -13.32 27.12 0.44
N ASN A 58 -12.33 26.70 1.23
CA ASN A 58 -11.09 26.13 0.70
C ASN A 58 -11.34 24.80 -0.02
N ASP A 59 -12.18 23.94 0.55
CA ASP A 59 -12.59 22.69 -0.10
C ASP A 59 -13.36 22.96 -1.39
N LYS A 60 -14.27 23.92 -1.36
CA LYS A 60 -14.97 24.37 -2.58
C LYS A 60 -14.02 24.96 -3.61
N TYR A 61 -13.01 25.72 -3.16
CA TYR A 61 -11.98 26.27 -4.06
C TYR A 61 -11.16 25.17 -4.72
N ILE A 62 -10.73 24.16 -3.94
CA ILE A 62 -9.99 23.00 -4.47
C ILE A 62 -10.84 22.24 -5.48
N ASN A 63 -12.08 21.89 -5.09
CA ASN A 63 -13.01 21.19 -5.97
C ASN A 63 -13.29 21.99 -7.26
N LEU A 64 -13.50 23.31 -7.13
CA LEU A 64 -13.72 24.18 -8.27
C LEU A 64 -12.49 24.33 -9.16
N GLN A 65 -11.30 24.24 -8.55
CA GLN A 65 -10.05 24.26 -9.31
C GLN A 65 -9.82 22.95 -10.07
N GLU A 66 -10.20 21.82 -9.48
CA GLU A 66 -10.21 20.51 -10.15
C GLU A 66 -11.22 20.50 -11.28
N GLU A 67 -12.46 20.92 -11.02
CA GLU A 67 -13.51 21.03 -12.04
C GLU A 67 -13.11 21.99 -13.18
N LYS A 68 -12.50 23.12 -12.81
CA LYS A 68 -11.96 24.05 -13.82
C LYS A 68 -10.87 23.39 -14.67
N ASN A 69 -9.96 22.64 -14.05
CA ASN A 69 -8.89 21.97 -14.78
C ASN A 69 -9.43 20.86 -15.69
N GLU A 70 -10.41 20.12 -15.20
CA GLU A 70 -11.15 19.12 -15.97
C GLU A 70 -11.91 19.80 -17.15
N LEU A 71 -12.64 20.88 -16.86
CA LEU A 71 -13.35 21.66 -17.89
C LEU A 71 -12.39 22.25 -18.94
N VAL A 72 -11.20 22.71 -18.51
CA VAL A 72 -10.17 23.22 -19.45
C VAL A 72 -9.64 22.09 -20.32
N SER A 73 -9.38 20.93 -19.74
CA SER A 73 -8.97 19.72 -20.48
C SER A 73 -10.05 19.27 -21.46
N ASP A 74 -11.28 19.21 -20.99
CA ASP A 74 -12.43 18.85 -21.78
C ASP A 74 -12.67 19.86 -22.89
N THR A 75 -12.59 21.16 -22.56
CA THR A 75 -12.74 22.24 -23.55
C THR A 75 -11.66 22.17 -24.63
N ALA A 76 -10.42 21.85 -24.25
CA ALA A 76 -9.34 21.64 -25.22
C ALA A 76 -9.64 20.43 -26.11
N THR A 77 -10.08 19.32 -25.52
CA THR A 77 -10.46 18.08 -26.23
C THR A 77 -11.68 18.32 -27.13
N PHE A 78 -12.70 19.00 -26.62
CA PHE A 78 -13.87 19.40 -27.42
C PHE A 78 -13.49 20.37 -28.54
N GLY A 79 -12.61 21.34 -28.25
CA GLY A 79 -12.07 22.25 -29.24
C GLY A 79 -11.33 21.53 -30.37
N ASP A 80 -10.54 20.52 -30.04
CA ASP A 80 -9.84 19.68 -31.05
C ASP A 80 -10.82 18.84 -31.83
N ASN A 81 -11.78 18.22 -31.16
CA ASN A 81 -12.83 17.43 -31.82
C ASN A 81 -13.71 18.33 -32.71
N TYR A 82 -14.07 19.52 -32.23
CA TYR A 82 -14.83 20.48 -33.03
C TYR A 82 -14.06 20.94 -34.28
N ARG A 83 -12.76 21.22 -34.14
CA ARG A 83 -11.89 21.56 -35.29
C ARG A 83 -11.85 20.41 -36.29
N ARG A 84 -11.64 19.17 -35.85
CA ARG A 84 -11.68 18.00 -36.74
C ARG A 84 -13.04 17.85 -37.45
N GLN A 85 -14.11 18.02 -36.68
CA GLN A 85 -15.46 17.91 -37.23
C GLN A 85 -15.81 19.05 -38.20
N ARG A 86 -15.34 20.27 -37.91
CA ARG A 86 -15.46 21.41 -38.80
C ARG A 86 -14.66 21.21 -40.08
N ASP A 87 -13.39 20.77 -39.95
CA ASP A 87 -12.54 20.50 -41.12
C ASP A 87 -13.13 19.38 -41.99
N MET A 88 -13.68 18.35 -41.36
CA MET A 88 -14.42 17.29 -42.03
C MET A 88 -15.72 17.78 -42.68
N ASN A 89 -16.41 18.73 -42.03
CA ASN A 89 -17.63 19.35 -42.56
C ASN A 89 -17.32 20.30 -43.73
N ASP A 90 -16.22 21.05 -43.64
CA ASP A 90 -15.73 21.90 -44.72
C ASP A 90 -15.27 21.06 -45.93
N GLU A 91 -14.63 19.93 -45.69
CA GLU A 91 -14.25 18.99 -46.74
C GLU A 91 -15.50 18.34 -47.35
N LEU A 92 -16.48 17.96 -46.53
CA LEU A 92 -17.77 17.43 -46.97
C LEU A 92 -18.55 18.44 -47.79
N ASN A 93 -18.56 19.74 -47.40
CA ASN A 93 -19.21 20.80 -48.15
C ASN A 93 -18.54 21.03 -49.51
N LYS A 94 -17.22 21.02 -49.56
CA LYS A 94 -16.46 21.08 -50.84
C LYS A 94 -16.80 19.92 -51.72
N LEU A 95 -16.85 18.68 -51.12
CA LEU A 95 -17.23 17.47 -51.84
C LEU A 95 -18.70 17.56 -52.37
N TYR A 96 -19.59 18.07 -51.51
CA TYR A 96 -20.99 18.27 -51.86
C TYR A 96 -21.16 19.26 -53.04
N GLU A 97 -20.49 20.43 -52.99
CA GLU A 97 -20.48 21.41 -54.08
C GLU A 97 -19.92 20.80 -55.36
N GLN A 98 -18.86 19.99 -55.24
CA GLN A 98 -18.26 19.31 -56.37
C GLN A 98 -19.21 18.25 -57.01
N VAL A 99 -19.92 17.48 -56.16
CA VAL A 99 -20.93 16.52 -56.62
C VAL A 99 -22.15 17.24 -57.25
N VAL A 100 -22.60 18.33 -56.67
CA VAL A 100 -23.71 19.13 -57.25
C VAL A 100 -23.32 19.74 -58.60
N LYS A 101 -22.09 20.22 -58.73
CA LYS A 101 -21.55 20.72 -60.01
C LYS A 101 -21.45 19.60 -61.05
N GLN A 102 -20.94 18.42 -60.63
CA GLN A 102 -20.85 17.26 -61.49
C GLN A 102 -22.24 16.73 -61.94
N ASN A 103 -23.21 16.72 -61.03
CA ASN A 103 -24.58 16.31 -61.36
C ASN A 103 -25.24 17.32 -62.31
N LYS A 104 -24.94 18.63 -62.13
CA LYS A 104 -25.40 19.69 -63.03
C LYS A 104 -24.77 19.54 -64.44
N GLU A 105 -23.51 19.21 -64.52
CA GLU A 105 -22.79 18.87 -65.75
C GLU A 105 -23.29 17.59 -66.38
N LEU A 106 -23.67 16.59 -65.56
CA LEU A 106 -24.27 15.31 -66.00
C LEU A 106 -25.67 15.49 -66.59
N LEU A 107 -26.47 16.37 -66.02
CA LEU A 107 -27.80 16.72 -66.52
C LEU A 107 -27.77 17.46 -67.86
N THR A 108 -26.66 18.15 -68.15
CA THR A 108 -26.48 18.85 -69.42
C THR A 108 -25.92 18.00 -70.54
N ASN A 109 -25.41 16.81 -70.23
CA ASN A 109 -24.84 15.91 -71.27
C ASN A 109 -25.41 14.48 -71.15
N ALA A 110 -26.59 14.27 -71.75
CA ALA A 110 -27.34 12.99 -71.65
C ALA A 110 -26.56 11.76 -72.17
N THR A 111 -25.59 11.93 -73.01
CA THR A 111 -24.78 10.82 -73.57
C THR A 111 -23.63 10.38 -72.63
N ALA A 112 -23.18 11.23 -71.74
CA ALA A 112 -22.13 10.89 -70.82
C ALA A 112 -22.65 10.21 -69.52
N THR A 113 -23.97 10.22 -69.27
CA THR A 113 -24.62 9.77 -68.02
C THR A 113 -24.43 8.27 -67.78
N ASN A 114 -24.60 7.46 -68.82
CA ASN A 114 -24.48 6.01 -68.67
C ASN A 114 -23.04 5.52 -68.43
N GLN A 115 -22.04 6.18 -69.01
CA GLN A 115 -20.66 5.84 -68.81
C GLN A 115 -20.19 6.24 -67.42
N LYS A 116 -20.60 7.44 -66.95
CA LYS A 116 -20.24 7.91 -65.60
C LYS A 116 -20.95 7.17 -64.49
N LEU A 117 -22.23 6.78 -64.72
CA LEU A 117 -22.98 5.96 -63.74
C LEU A 117 -22.38 4.57 -63.61
N SER A 118 -21.93 3.99 -64.75
CA SER A 118 -21.22 2.69 -64.73
C SER A 118 -19.92 2.79 -63.97
N GLN A 119 -19.21 3.90 -64.11
CA GLN A 119 -17.93 4.15 -63.41
C GLN A 119 -18.13 4.38 -61.92
N GLU A 120 -19.18 5.14 -61.55
CA GLU A 120 -19.53 5.38 -60.15
C GLU A 120 -20.00 4.11 -59.43
N LEU A 121 -20.73 3.24 -60.11
CA LEU A 121 -21.09 1.91 -59.64
C LEU A 121 -19.85 1.02 -59.42
N GLU A 122 -18.87 1.08 -60.28
CA GLU A 122 -17.62 0.33 -60.15
C GLU A 122 -16.77 0.84 -59.01
N ASP A 123 -16.70 2.16 -58.83
CA ASP A 123 -15.98 2.76 -57.70
C ASP A 123 -16.63 2.46 -56.35
N ARG A 124 -17.97 2.49 -56.27
CA ARG A 124 -18.72 2.07 -55.07
C ARG A 124 -18.55 0.57 -54.79
N LYS A 125 -18.52 -0.26 -55.84
CA LYS A 125 -18.25 -1.66 -55.68
C LYS A 125 -16.85 -1.89 -55.08
N ARG A 126 -15.84 -1.16 -55.59
CA ARG A 126 -14.49 -1.18 -55.04
C ARG A 126 -14.43 -0.66 -53.59
N GLU A 127 -15.22 0.36 -53.25
CA GLU A 127 -15.32 0.86 -51.90
C GLU A 127 -15.99 -0.11 -50.93
N MET A 128 -17.06 -0.78 -51.41
CA MET A 128 -17.71 -1.87 -50.65
C MET A 128 -16.76 -3.06 -50.48
N ASP A 129 -16.00 -3.44 -51.52
CA ASP A 129 -15.00 -4.49 -51.40
C ASP A 129 -13.92 -4.13 -50.39
N LYS A 130 -13.47 -2.88 -50.39
CA LYS A 130 -12.52 -2.39 -49.36
C LYS A 130 -13.11 -2.42 -47.94
N LYS A 131 -14.34 -1.97 -47.77
CA LYS A 131 -15.04 -2.04 -46.47
C LYS A 131 -15.27 -3.48 -46.02
N GLN A 132 -15.64 -4.34 -46.96
CA GLN A 132 -15.79 -5.77 -46.66
C GLN A 132 -14.46 -6.41 -46.24
N GLN A 133 -13.37 -6.03 -46.92
CA GLN A 133 -12.04 -6.48 -46.55
C GLN A 133 -11.65 -5.97 -45.15
N GLN A 134 -11.91 -4.68 -44.85
CA GLN A 134 -11.66 -4.13 -43.50
C GLN A 134 -12.48 -4.83 -42.41
N LEU A 135 -13.77 -5.14 -42.72
CA LEU A 135 -14.61 -5.88 -41.76
C LEU A 135 -14.06 -7.29 -41.51
N ASN A 136 -13.62 -7.98 -42.60
CA ASN A 136 -13.01 -9.30 -42.47
C ASN A 136 -11.71 -9.27 -41.65
N GLU A 137 -10.90 -8.22 -41.85
CA GLU A 137 -9.66 -8.00 -41.05
C GLU A 137 -9.99 -7.73 -39.57
N GLN A 138 -10.98 -6.88 -39.30
CA GLN A 138 -11.46 -6.60 -37.93
C GLN A 138 -12.04 -7.86 -37.28
N GLN A 139 -12.85 -8.64 -38.03
CA GLN A 139 -13.38 -9.91 -37.53
C GLN A 139 -12.24 -10.86 -37.15
N SER A 140 -11.25 -10.98 -38.02
CA SER A 140 -10.05 -11.80 -37.74
C SER A 140 -9.27 -11.30 -36.50
N GLN A 141 -9.21 -9.99 -36.31
CA GLN A 141 -8.60 -9.41 -35.08
C GLN A 141 -9.43 -9.74 -33.84
N ILE A 142 -10.76 -9.62 -33.92
CA ILE A 142 -11.67 -9.99 -32.82
C ILE A 142 -11.51 -11.47 -32.45
N ASP A 143 -11.47 -12.35 -33.47
CA ASP A 143 -11.30 -13.77 -33.23
C ASP A 143 -9.96 -14.11 -32.58
N LYS A 144 -8.88 -13.42 -32.99
CA LYS A 144 -7.58 -13.51 -32.32
C LYS A 144 -7.63 -13.02 -30.88
N LEU A 145 -8.22 -11.84 -30.65
CA LEU A 145 -8.37 -11.28 -29.31
C LEU A 145 -9.20 -12.17 -28.39
N ASN A 146 -10.27 -12.77 -28.93
CA ASN A 146 -11.10 -13.73 -28.19
C ASN A 146 -10.31 -15.00 -27.82
N THR A 147 -9.46 -15.45 -28.74
CA THR A 147 -8.57 -16.60 -28.48
C THR A 147 -7.55 -16.27 -27.39
N ASP A 148 -6.88 -15.12 -27.52
CA ASP A 148 -5.94 -14.62 -26.52
C ASP A 148 -6.60 -14.41 -25.16
N LEU A 149 -7.84 -13.87 -25.15
CA LEU A 149 -8.62 -13.69 -23.92
C LEU A 149 -8.88 -15.03 -23.23
N LYS A 150 -9.37 -16.03 -23.96
CA LYS A 150 -9.60 -17.37 -23.41
C LYS A 150 -8.32 -18.00 -22.87
N GLU A 151 -7.21 -17.79 -23.56
CA GLU A 151 -5.92 -18.29 -23.10
C GLU A 151 -5.46 -17.60 -21.81
N ARG A 152 -5.67 -16.28 -21.73
CA ARG A 152 -5.38 -15.50 -20.51
C ARG A 152 -6.31 -15.88 -19.36
N GLU A 153 -7.60 -16.06 -19.60
CA GLU A 153 -8.57 -16.53 -18.60
C GLU A 153 -8.16 -17.90 -18.04
N LYS A 154 -7.76 -18.82 -18.94
CA LYS A 154 -7.23 -20.11 -18.51
C LYS A 154 -5.98 -19.96 -17.66
N LYS A 155 -5.01 -19.11 -18.06
CA LYS A 155 -3.82 -18.84 -17.28
C LYS A 155 -4.17 -18.27 -15.90
N VAL A 156 -5.12 -17.34 -15.81
CA VAL A 156 -5.58 -16.79 -14.53
C VAL A 156 -6.16 -17.89 -13.64
N THR A 157 -7.05 -18.73 -14.18
CA THR A 157 -7.65 -19.84 -13.43
C THR A 157 -6.57 -20.84 -12.94
N ASP A 158 -5.62 -21.17 -13.80
CA ASP A 158 -4.52 -22.06 -13.45
C ASP A 158 -3.64 -21.43 -12.32
N LEU A 159 -3.36 -20.12 -12.42
CA LEU A 159 -2.60 -19.38 -11.40
C LEU A 159 -3.36 -19.32 -10.08
N GLU A 160 -4.66 -19.04 -10.09
CA GLU A 160 -5.51 -19.04 -8.88
C GLU A 160 -5.54 -20.42 -8.21
N SER A 161 -5.66 -21.48 -9.00
CA SER A 161 -5.62 -22.87 -8.50
C SER A 161 -4.27 -23.19 -7.84
N ILE A 162 -3.17 -22.78 -8.47
CA ILE A 162 -1.82 -22.99 -7.90
C ILE A 162 -1.64 -22.18 -6.60
N LEU A 163 -2.09 -20.92 -6.58
CA LEU A 163 -2.02 -20.08 -5.38
C LEU A 163 -2.83 -20.70 -4.23
N ALA A 164 -4.07 -21.12 -4.50
CA ALA A 164 -4.90 -21.77 -3.50
C ALA A 164 -4.29 -23.08 -2.96
N SER A 165 -3.70 -23.90 -3.85
CA SER A 165 -2.97 -25.10 -3.47
C SER A 165 -1.76 -24.78 -2.62
N LYS A 166 -1.01 -23.73 -2.98
CA LYS A 166 0.16 -23.27 -2.21
C LYS A 166 -0.21 -22.75 -0.84
N ASP A 167 -1.26 -21.95 -0.74
CA ASP A 167 -1.77 -21.47 0.55
C ASP A 167 -2.19 -22.62 1.46
N SER A 168 -2.88 -23.61 0.91
CA SER A 168 -3.24 -24.83 1.63
C SER A 168 -2.01 -25.60 2.10
N THR A 169 -1.03 -25.78 1.22
CA THR A 169 0.24 -26.47 1.55
C THR A 169 1.01 -25.70 2.63
N MET A 170 1.07 -24.37 2.54
CA MET A 170 1.74 -23.55 3.54
C MET A 170 1.06 -23.62 4.91
N LYS A 171 -0.26 -23.59 4.96
CA LYS A 171 -1.02 -23.78 6.20
C LYS A 171 -0.76 -25.16 6.80
N ALA A 172 -0.78 -26.20 5.97
CA ALA A 172 -0.49 -27.56 6.41
C ALA A 172 0.97 -27.70 6.91
N LEU A 173 1.93 -27.10 6.24
CA LEU A 173 3.32 -27.08 6.66
C LEU A 173 3.50 -26.35 7.99
N LYS A 174 2.88 -25.17 8.13
CA LYS A 174 2.89 -24.39 9.38
C LYS A 174 2.38 -25.22 10.55
N ASN A 175 1.25 -25.91 10.35
CA ASN A 175 0.68 -26.77 11.38
C ASN A 175 1.64 -27.92 11.73
N LYS A 176 2.19 -28.62 10.73
CA LYS A 176 3.17 -29.71 10.95
C LYS A 176 4.41 -29.22 11.71
N VAL A 177 4.94 -28.05 11.36
CA VAL A 177 6.09 -27.45 12.07
C VAL A 177 5.69 -27.09 13.50
N ASN A 178 4.54 -26.48 13.68
CA ASN A 178 4.05 -26.10 15.00
C ASN A 178 3.82 -27.32 15.89
N ASP A 179 3.20 -28.38 15.36
CA ASP A 179 2.95 -29.64 16.06
C ASP A 179 4.27 -30.36 16.44
N ALA A 180 5.24 -30.40 15.52
CA ALA A 180 6.55 -30.98 15.77
C ALA A 180 7.32 -30.24 16.87
N LEU A 181 7.12 -28.93 16.97
CA LEU A 181 7.79 -28.07 17.94
C LEU A 181 6.98 -27.87 19.23
N THR A 182 5.86 -28.59 19.39
CA THR A 182 5.10 -28.58 20.64
C THR A 182 5.98 -29.11 21.78
N GLY A 183 5.96 -28.42 22.93
CA GLY A 183 6.75 -28.74 24.12
C GLY A 183 7.97 -27.86 24.36
N PHE A 184 8.27 -26.93 23.45
CA PHE A 184 9.20 -25.83 23.73
C PHE A 184 8.46 -24.64 24.39
N GLU A 185 9.18 -23.87 25.21
CA GLU A 185 8.58 -22.71 25.88
C GLU A 185 8.15 -21.66 24.84
N LYS A 186 6.95 -21.07 25.01
CA LYS A 186 6.38 -20.09 24.08
C LYS A 186 7.22 -18.80 23.88
N GLY A 187 8.22 -18.56 24.74
CA GLY A 187 9.15 -17.45 24.62
C GLY A 187 10.42 -17.79 23.86
N ASP A 188 10.76 -19.08 23.76
CA ASP A 188 11.99 -19.54 23.14
C ASP A 188 11.82 -19.92 21.67
N LEU A 189 10.59 -20.26 21.26
CA LEU A 189 10.28 -20.68 19.91
C LEU A 189 8.90 -20.19 19.49
N THR A 190 8.81 -19.60 18.30
CA THR A 190 7.55 -19.10 17.72
C THR A 190 7.48 -19.43 16.23
N VAL A 191 6.33 -19.97 15.79
CA VAL A 191 6.06 -20.23 14.37
C VAL A 191 4.98 -19.29 13.88
N TYR A 192 5.28 -18.49 12.85
CA TYR A 192 4.32 -17.58 12.25
C TYR A 192 4.46 -17.55 10.73
N GLU A 193 3.44 -17.02 10.08
CA GLU A 193 3.39 -16.87 8.63
C GLU A 193 3.42 -15.38 8.28
N LYS A 194 4.27 -15.04 7.33
CA LYS A 194 4.36 -13.68 6.79
C LYS A 194 4.75 -13.74 5.32
N GLU A 195 4.01 -13.02 4.49
CA GLU A 195 4.30 -12.88 3.04
C GLU A 195 4.43 -14.24 2.32
N GLY A 196 3.56 -15.21 2.64
CA GLY A 196 3.58 -16.53 2.03
C GLY A 196 4.80 -17.39 2.39
N LYS A 197 5.49 -17.07 3.49
CA LYS A 197 6.61 -17.81 4.06
C LYS A 197 6.32 -18.15 5.50
N ILE A 198 6.84 -19.27 5.96
CA ILE A 198 6.76 -19.66 7.38
C ILE A 198 8.07 -19.32 8.04
N TYR A 199 7.96 -18.62 9.15
CA TYR A 199 9.08 -18.25 10.00
C TYR A 199 9.05 -19.10 11.25
N VAL A 200 10.14 -19.79 11.52
CA VAL A 200 10.40 -20.46 12.79
C VAL A 200 11.46 -19.63 13.51
N SER A 201 11.00 -18.76 14.39
CA SER A 201 11.86 -17.88 15.18
C SER A 201 12.26 -18.59 16.47
N MET A 202 13.54 -18.71 16.70
CA MET A 202 14.14 -19.34 17.87
C MET A 202 14.97 -18.32 18.63
N SER A 203 14.78 -18.23 19.95
CA SER A 203 15.57 -17.34 20.79
C SER A 203 17.04 -17.78 20.82
N ASP A 204 17.92 -16.79 20.96
CA ASP A 204 19.36 -17.04 21.16
C ASP A 204 19.61 -17.94 22.37
N LYS A 205 18.84 -17.77 23.43
CA LYS A 205 18.93 -18.55 24.67
C LYS A 205 18.64 -20.07 24.46
N LEU A 206 17.73 -20.38 23.51
CA LEU A 206 17.44 -21.78 23.17
C LEU A 206 18.57 -22.38 22.37
N LEU A 207 19.18 -21.61 21.48
CA LEU A 207 20.12 -22.11 20.48
C LEU A 207 21.58 -22.07 20.94
N PHE A 208 21.99 -21.01 21.65
CA PHE A 208 23.39 -20.73 21.91
C PHE A 208 23.66 -20.29 23.35
N LYS A 209 24.84 -20.57 23.85
CA LYS A 209 25.38 -19.87 25.00
C LYS A 209 25.83 -18.47 24.59
N SER A 210 25.85 -17.53 25.54
CA SER A 210 26.24 -16.15 25.29
C SER A 210 27.58 -16.06 24.56
N GLY A 211 27.61 -15.34 23.44
CA GLY A 211 28.80 -15.17 22.60
C GLY A 211 29.26 -16.44 21.83
N SER A 212 28.55 -17.58 21.96
CA SER A 212 28.86 -18.80 21.27
C SER A 212 28.18 -18.93 19.93
N ILE A 213 28.83 -19.67 19.03
CA ILE A 213 28.26 -20.16 17.77
C ILE A 213 27.93 -21.67 17.83
N ALA A 214 28.33 -22.36 18.91
CA ALA A 214 28.01 -23.75 19.11
C ALA A 214 26.58 -23.89 19.63
N VAL A 215 25.78 -24.72 18.95
CA VAL A 215 24.37 -24.93 19.29
C VAL A 215 24.23 -25.82 20.50
N ASP A 216 23.43 -25.41 21.46
CA ASP A 216 23.12 -26.17 22.67
C ASP A 216 22.28 -27.42 22.38
N PRO A 217 22.34 -28.48 23.25
CA PRO A 217 21.56 -29.70 23.05
C PRO A 217 20.06 -29.47 22.83
N LYS A 218 19.45 -28.58 23.63
CA LYS A 218 18.02 -28.21 23.46
C LYS A 218 17.74 -27.61 22.08
N GLY A 219 18.65 -26.76 21.59
CA GLY A 219 18.56 -26.18 20.24
C GLY A 219 18.71 -27.27 19.17
N LYS A 220 19.63 -28.22 19.35
CA LYS A 220 19.77 -29.36 18.44
C LYS A 220 18.51 -30.21 18.37
N ASP A 221 17.84 -30.46 19.50
CA ASP A 221 16.59 -31.22 19.53
C ASP A 221 15.46 -30.48 18.75
N ALA A 222 15.38 -29.16 18.88
CA ALA A 222 14.44 -28.34 18.10
C ALA A 222 14.77 -28.41 16.60
N LEU A 223 16.04 -28.26 16.23
CA LEU A 223 16.51 -28.31 14.84
C LEU A 223 16.28 -29.70 14.22
N LYS A 224 16.47 -30.80 14.99
CA LYS A 224 16.17 -32.15 14.55
C LYS A 224 14.70 -32.29 14.15
N LYS A 225 13.78 -31.80 14.99
CA LYS A 225 12.33 -31.81 14.68
C LYS A 225 11.99 -31.01 13.45
N VAL A 226 12.61 -29.83 13.26
CA VAL A 226 12.46 -29.03 12.04
C VAL A 226 12.99 -29.82 10.83
N ALA A 227 14.17 -30.42 10.93
CA ALA A 227 14.76 -31.22 9.86
C ALA A 227 13.86 -32.40 9.45
N GLU A 228 13.23 -33.09 10.40
CA GLU A 228 12.27 -34.17 10.12
C GLU A 228 11.07 -33.69 9.29
N VAL A 229 10.56 -32.47 9.56
CA VAL A 229 9.48 -31.85 8.75
C VAL A 229 10.00 -31.45 7.38
N LEU A 230 11.21 -30.89 7.29
CA LEU A 230 11.82 -30.45 6.03
C LEU A 230 12.15 -31.64 5.11
N ASN A 231 12.58 -32.76 5.65
CA ASN A 231 12.86 -33.96 4.87
C ASN A 231 11.60 -34.62 4.29
N LYS A 232 10.44 -34.40 4.92
CA LYS A 232 9.13 -34.83 4.39
C LYS A 232 8.55 -33.84 3.37
N ASN A 233 9.10 -32.61 3.26
CA ASN A 233 8.63 -31.55 2.36
C ASN A 233 9.83 -31.02 1.56
N THR A 234 10.22 -31.76 0.52
CA THR A 234 11.46 -31.52 -0.24
C THR A 234 11.39 -30.32 -1.20
N ASP A 235 10.20 -29.79 -1.45
CA ASP A 235 9.90 -28.63 -2.29
C ASP A 235 10.00 -27.28 -1.56
N ILE A 236 10.55 -27.28 -0.34
CA ILE A 236 10.73 -26.08 0.48
C ILE A 236 12.19 -25.63 0.47
N THR A 237 12.42 -24.38 0.13
CA THR A 237 13.72 -23.73 0.32
C THR A 237 13.79 -23.15 1.74
N VAL A 238 14.94 -23.29 2.36
CA VAL A 238 15.18 -22.90 3.75
C VAL A 238 16.23 -21.79 3.79
N ASN A 239 15.85 -20.63 4.27
CA ASN A 239 16.80 -19.56 4.56
C ASN A 239 16.93 -19.44 6.09
N VAL A 240 18.14 -19.52 6.60
CA VAL A 240 18.44 -19.36 8.02
C VAL A 240 19.05 -17.99 8.24
N GLU A 241 18.34 -17.11 8.92
CA GLU A 241 18.79 -15.75 9.21
C GLU A 241 19.12 -15.58 10.69
N GLY A 242 20.38 -15.22 10.99
CA GLY A 242 20.81 -14.84 12.32
C GLY A 242 20.60 -13.35 12.58
N HIS A 243 20.14 -13.01 13.78
CA HIS A 243 19.93 -11.64 14.24
C HIS A 243 20.58 -11.42 15.60
N THR A 244 21.08 -10.22 15.83
CA THR A 244 21.63 -9.80 17.12
C THR A 244 20.82 -8.61 17.68
N ASP A 245 21.10 -8.25 18.90
CA ASP A 245 20.75 -6.93 19.42
C ASP A 245 21.80 -5.89 18.99
N ASN A 246 21.61 -4.64 19.43
CA ASN A 246 22.51 -3.54 19.13
C ASN A 246 23.69 -3.40 20.11
N VAL A 247 23.92 -4.36 20.99
CA VAL A 247 25.09 -4.34 21.86
C VAL A 247 26.31 -4.67 21.01
N PRO A 248 27.33 -3.78 20.96
CA PRO A 248 28.54 -4.05 20.20
C PRO A 248 29.22 -5.32 20.70
N LEU A 249 29.52 -6.21 19.78
CA LEU A 249 30.31 -7.40 20.09
C LEU A 249 31.79 -7.01 20.11
N ASN A 250 32.43 -7.12 21.25
CA ASN A 250 33.90 -7.05 21.34
C ASN A 250 34.46 -8.42 20.91
N GLY A 251 34.63 -8.56 19.60
CA GLY A 251 34.97 -9.81 18.97
C GLY A 251 36.34 -10.35 19.39
N SER A 252 36.47 -11.68 19.33
CA SER A 252 37.73 -12.36 19.44
C SER A 252 37.92 -13.38 18.30
N GLY A 253 39.10 -13.44 17.74
CA GLY A 253 39.40 -14.36 16.67
C GLY A 253 38.75 -14.00 15.34
N SER A 254 37.97 -14.90 14.77
CA SER A 254 37.29 -14.72 13.47
C SER A 254 35.98 -13.93 13.52
N ILE A 255 35.48 -13.66 14.74
CA ILE A 255 34.22 -12.93 14.93
C ILE A 255 34.56 -11.49 15.30
N LYS A 256 34.30 -10.53 14.42
CA LYS A 256 34.66 -9.13 14.58
C LYS A 256 33.50 -8.31 15.15
N ASP A 257 32.31 -8.55 14.67
CA ASP A 257 31.12 -7.76 14.96
C ASP A 257 29.82 -8.60 14.94
N ASN A 258 28.71 -7.93 15.06
CA ASN A 258 27.36 -8.52 15.00
C ASN A 258 27.03 -9.13 13.62
N TRP A 259 27.65 -8.66 12.54
CA TRP A 259 27.49 -9.28 11.23
C TRP A 259 28.11 -10.68 11.22
N ASP A 260 29.39 -10.79 11.59
CA ASP A 260 30.09 -12.07 11.64
C ASP A 260 29.36 -13.06 12.57
N LEU A 261 28.96 -12.61 13.76
CA LEU A 261 28.26 -13.46 14.72
C LEU A 261 26.96 -14.00 14.14
N SER A 262 26.15 -13.14 13.52
CA SER A 262 24.84 -13.51 12.96
C SER A 262 24.97 -14.51 11.82
N VAL A 263 25.94 -14.32 10.91
CA VAL A 263 26.20 -15.25 9.80
C VAL A 263 26.74 -16.58 10.30
N LEU A 264 27.70 -16.57 11.22
CA LEU A 264 28.29 -17.79 11.73
C LEU A 264 27.28 -18.65 12.53
N ARG A 265 26.38 -18.01 13.26
CA ARG A 265 25.27 -18.69 13.94
C ARG A 265 24.31 -19.34 12.94
N ALA A 266 23.92 -18.60 11.90
CA ALA A 266 23.10 -19.17 10.83
C ALA A 266 23.79 -20.37 10.17
N THR A 267 25.08 -20.27 9.88
CA THR A 267 25.89 -21.36 9.31
C THR A 267 25.97 -22.57 10.24
N SER A 268 26.11 -22.33 11.54
CA SER A 268 26.14 -23.44 12.53
C SER A 268 24.82 -24.21 12.57
N ILE A 269 23.71 -23.52 12.41
CA ILE A 269 22.40 -24.18 12.33
C ILE A 269 22.25 -24.95 11.03
N ILE A 270 22.69 -24.42 9.90
CA ILE A 270 22.67 -25.16 8.62
C ILE A 270 23.48 -26.47 8.73
N ARG A 271 24.67 -26.44 9.31
CA ARG A 271 25.46 -27.66 9.49
C ARG A 271 24.72 -28.74 10.29
N ILE A 272 23.94 -28.33 11.30
CA ILE A 272 23.12 -29.27 12.07
C ILE A 272 21.95 -29.78 11.24
N LEU A 273 21.30 -28.94 10.43
CA LEU A 273 20.26 -29.39 9.52
C LEU A 273 20.80 -30.38 8.50
N GLU A 274 22.02 -30.17 7.98
CA GLU A 274 22.73 -31.10 7.10
C GLU A 274 23.06 -32.40 7.82
N GLU A 275 23.51 -32.38 9.08
CA GLU A 275 23.71 -33.60 9.92
C GLU A 275 22.41 -34.41 10.00
N TYR A 276 21.24 -33.74 10.03
CA TYR A 276 19.92 -34.37 9.99
C TYR A 276 19.38 -34.59 8.57
N GLN A 277 20.25 -34.62 7.56
CA GLN A 277 19.95 -34.99 6.18
C GLN A 277 19.08 -33.97 5.41
N VAL A 278 19.05 -32.72 5.80
CA VAL A 278 18.47 -31.66 4.96
C VAL A 278 19.42 -31.36 3.81
N ASP A 279 18.93 -31.41 2.56
CA ASP A 279 19.76 -31.20 1.37
C ASP A 279 20.38 -29.78 1.35
N ALA A 280 21.70 -29.73 1.28
CA ALA A 280 22.48 -28.46 1.21
C ALA A 280 22.08 -27.55 0.08
N LYS A 281 21.53 -28.09 -1.03
CA LYS A 281 21.04 -27.26 -2.16
C LYS A 281 19.82 -26.42 -1.82
N ARG A 282 19.12 -26.75 -0.75
CA ARG A 282 17.89 -26.08 -0.33
C ARG A 282 18.09 -25.06 0.78
N VAL A 283 19.29 -24.98 1.35
CA VAL A 283 19.56 -24.16 2.52
C VAL A 283 20.46 -22.98 2.19
N ILE A 284 20.15 -21.82 2.77
CA ILE A 284 20.90 -20.59 2.63
C ILE A 284 21.16 -20.02 4.03
N ALA A 285 22.40 -19.62 4.31
CA ALA A 285 22.75 -18.88 5.53
C ALA A 285 22.78 -17.38 5.26
N GLY A 286 22.10 -16.60 6.09
CA GLY A 286 22.12 -15.17 6.09
C GLY A 286 22.38 -14.59 7.48
N GLY A 287 23.00 -13.42 7.55
CA GLY A 287 23.12 -12.66 8.77
C GLY A 287 22.48 -11.29 8.58
N ARG A 288 21.77 -10.82 9.58
CA ARG A 288 21.13 -9.48 9.61
C ARG A 288 21.80 -8.55 10.63
N GLY A 289 22.70 -9.10 11.45
CA GLY A 289 23.27 -8.32 12.55
C GLY A 289 22.18 -7.72 13.41
N GLU A 290 22.35 -6.48 13.80
CA GLU A 290 21.41 -5.68 14.59
C GLU A 290 20.37 -4.90 13.76
N TYR A 291 20.42 -4.97 12.42
CA TYR A 291 19.70 -4.08 11.51
C TYR A 291 18.28 -4.52 11.15
N ALA A 292 17.83 -5.64 11.74
CA ALA A 292 16.46 -6.10 11.58
C ALA A 292 15.80 -6.39 12.95
N PRO A 293 15.66 -5.39 13.82
CA PRO A 293 15.07 -5.56 15.14
C PRO A 293 13.56 -5.83 15.04
N VAL A 294 13.04 -6.69 15.90
CA VAL A 294 11.60 -6.96 16.06
C VAL A 294 11.05 -6.32 17.33
N SER A 295 11.92 -5.76 18.17
CA SER A 295 11.57 -5.07 19.40
C SER A 295 12.56 -3.96 19.69
N ASP A 296 12.19 -3.06 20.61
CA ASP A 296 13.08 -1.96 21.02
C ASP A 296 14.35 -2.49 21.68
N ASN A 297 15.51 -2.03 21.21
CA ASN A 297 16.82 -2.34 21.77
C ASN A 297 17.15 -1.59 23.07
N GLY A 298 16.34 -0.62 23.47
CA GLY A 298 16.55 0.20 24.65
C GLY A 298 16.41 -0.57 25.96
N ASN A 299 15.69 -1.69 25.95
CA ASN A 299 15.47 -2.52 27.15
C ASN A 299 15.98 -3.96 26.98
N PRO A 300 16.29 -4.65 28.09
CA PRO A 300 16.82 -6.02 28.04
C PRO A 300 15.86 -7.03 27.38
N GLU A 301 14.56 -6.88 27.60
CA GLU A 301 13.53 -7.76 27.07
C GLU A 301 13.46 -7.65 25.53
N GLY A 302 13.50 -6.42 25.01
CA GLY A 302 13.52 -6.17 23.57
C GLY A 302 14.81 -6.68 22.93
N ARG A 303 15.96 -6.44 23.55
CA ARG A 303 17.23 -7.02 23.08
C ARG A 303 17.19 -8.56 23.05
N SER A 304 16.60 -9.18 24.06
CA SER A 304 16.43 -10.65 24.09
C SER A 304 15.61 -11.16 22.92
N LYS A 305 14.55 -10.44 22.49
CA LYS A 305 13.75 -10.77 21.31
C LYS A 305 14.49 -10.54 20.01
N ASN A 306 15.37 -9.54 19.96
CA ASN A 306 16.18 -9.23 18.79
C ASN A 306 17.28 -10.28 18.58
N ARG A 307 17.86 -10.82 19.66
CA ARG A 307 18.79 -11.98 19.59
C ARG A 307 18.03 -13.25 19.30
N ARG A 308 17.86 -13.54 18.03
CA ARG A 308 17.12 -14.70 17.53
C ARG A 308 17.74 -15.25 16.26
N THR A 309 17.33 -16.43 15.91
CA THR A 309 17.54 -16.95 14.56
C THR A 309 16.19 -17.33 13.96
N GLU A 310 15.98 -16.96 12.73
CA GLU A 310 14.79 -17.27 11.97
C GLU A 310 15.10 -18.29 10.90
N ILE A 311 14.40 -19.43 10.93
CA ILE A 311 14.40 -20.40 9.83
C ILE A 311 13.18 -20.08 8.97
N ILE A 312 13.43 -19.59 7.77
CA ILE A 312 12.43 -19.10 6.86
C ILE A 312 12.19 -20.17 5.79
N LEU A 313 11.00 -20.71 5.80
CA LEU A 313 10.58 -21.77 4.88
C LEU A 313 9.81 -21.13 3.73
N THR A 314 10.35 -21.27 2.53
CA THR A 314 9.78 -20.68 1.31
C THR A 314 9.38 -21.80 0.36
N PRO A 315 8.12 -21.87 -0.10
CA PRO A 315 7.70 -22.86 -1.08
C PRO A 315 8.37 -22.60 -2.43
N ASP A 316 8.65 -23.65 -3.18
CA ASP A 316 9.14 -23.53 -4.55
C ASP A 316 8.04 -22.96 -5.45
N LEU A 317 8.31 -21.82 -6.04
CA LEU A 317 7.42 -21.09 -6.98
C LEU A 317 7.80 -21.34 -8.45
N SER A 318 8.71 -22.24 -8.75
CA SER A 318 9.20 -22.48 -10.11
C SER A 318 8.08 -22.81 -11.09
N LYS A 319 7.07 -23.58 -10.68
CA LYS A 319 5.87 -23.87 -11.48
C LYS A 319 5.04 -22.65 -11.81
N LEU A 320 4.94 -21.71 -10.88
CA LEU A 320 4.25 -20.42 -11.09
C LEU A 320 4.99 -19.59 -12.16
N TYR A 321 6.30 -19.49 -12.05
CA TYR A 321 7.13 -18.77 -13.02
C TYR A 321 7.07 -19.40 -14.42
N GLN A 322 6.98 -20.72 -14.52
CA GLN A 322 6.83 -21.41 -15.83
C GLN A 322 5.51 -21.09 -16.53
N ILE A 323 4.43 -20.84 -15.79
CA ILE A 323 3.13 -20.46 -16.38
C ILE A 323 3.11 -19.00 -16.80
N ILE A 324 3.74 -18.13 -15.99
CA ILE A 324 3.81 -16.69 -16.30
C ILE A 324 4.67 -16.42 -17.54
N ASN A 325 5.73 -17.20 -17.75
CA ASN A 325 6.70 -17.01 -18.83
C ASN A 325 6.39 -17.80 -20.11
N LYS A 326 5.30 -18.56 -20.14
CA LYS A 326 4.73 -19.16 -21.34
C LYS A 326 3.67 -18.26 -21.97
#